data_93d65d0d71e5b0c7d6ae75317ca5657b
#
_entry.id   93d65d0d71e5b0c7d6ae75317ca5657b
#
_cell.length_a   1.000
_cell.length_b   1.000
_cell.length_c   1.000
_cell.angle_alpha   90.00
_cell.angle_beta   90.00
_cell.angle_gamma   90.00
#
_symmetry.space_group_name_H-M   'P 1'
#
loop_
_entity.id
_entity.type
_entity.pdbx_description
1 polymer ?
#
loop_
_entity_poly.entity_id
_entity_poly.type
_entity_poly.pdbx_seq_one_letter_code
_entity_poly.pdbx_strand_id
1 'polypeptide(L)'
;MSRRIGKLVLLGLLVAGVCGVISWRTARATDPEGLTATPIVGPVAFDEIDTRSHSHHWRVRITTEGLSDVFITHIRIVPGGYSGWHSHPGPSFVTVKAGTATFYQGDDMERTPHVYPAGTGFVEDADRVHLVRNEGDTDLELVVLQLVPLGADRRIEEERPPWYDFG
;
A
#
# COMPACT_ATOMS: atom_id res chain seq x y z
N MET A 1 -57.74 -67.71 -6.64
CA MET A 1 -57.02 -66.59 -7.25
C MET A 1 -56.61 -65.63 -6.15
N SER A 2 -55.35 -65.72 -5.68
CA SER A 2 -54.82 -64.88 -4.58
C SER A 2 -53.65 -64.03 -5.13
N ARG A 3 -53.86 -62.72 -5.13
CA ARG A 3 -52.82 -61.74 -5.54
C ARG A 3 -51.94 -61.39 -4.31
N ARG A 4 -50.69 -61.75 -4.36
CA ARG A 4 -49.65 -61.30 -3.39
C ARG A 4 -49.20 -59.90 -3.78
N ILE A 5 -49.39 -58.97 -2.85
CA ILE A 5 -48.85 -57.61 -2.96
C ILE A 5 -47.47 -57.61 -2.33
N GLY A 6 -46.44 -57.39 -3.15
CA GLY A 6 -45.05 -57.24 -2.69
C GLY A 6 -44.84 -55.84 -2.09
N LYS A 7 -44.35 -55.79 -0.87
CA LYS A 7 -43.92 -54.53 -0.20
C LYS A 7 -42.54 -54.13 -0.75
N LEU A 8 -42.50 -52.99 -1.42
CA LEU A 8 -41.24 -52.32 -1.80
C LEU A 8 -40.73 -51.57 -0.59
N VAL A 9 -39.58 -51.96 -0.06
CA VAL A 9 -38.87 -51.22 0.99
C VAL A 9 -37.95 -50.23 0.30
N LEU A 10 -38.26 -48.94 0.38
CA LEU A 10 -37.43 -47.86 -0.12
C LEU A 10 -36.36 -47.51 0.94
N LEU A 11 -35.12 -47.87 0.67
CA LEU A 11 -33.98 -47.55 1.54
C LEU A 11 -33.55 -46.14 1.18
N GLY A 12 -33.91 -45.14 1.98
CA GLY A 12 -33.47 -43.76 1.82
C GLY A 12 -32.02 -43.58 2.28
N LEU A 13 -31.11 -43.32 1.37
CA LEU A 13 -29.76 -42.88 1.72
C LEU A 13 -29.78 -41.40 2.17
N LEU A 14 -29.55 -41.17 3.45
CA LEU A 14 -29.31 -39.85 4.01
C LEU A 14 -27.84 -39.45 3.69
N VAL A 15 -27.67 -38.61 2.66
CA VAL A 15 -26.38 -37.96 2.42
C VAL A 15 -26.28 -36.73 3.34
N ALA A 16 -25.57 -36.85 4.46
CA ALA A 16 -25.22 -35.73 5.29
C ALA A 16 -24.18 -34.87 4.58
N GLY A 17 -24.61 -33.79 3.91
CA GLY A 17 -23.75 -32.77 3.34
C GLY A 17 -23.05 -31.99 4.47
N VAL A 18 -21.75 -32.22 4.64
CA VAL A 18 -20.90 -31.36 5.46
C VAL A 18 -20.73 -30.04 4.71
N CYS A 19 -21.57 -29.03 5.04
CA CYS A 19 -21.33 -27.65 4.64
C CYS A 19 -20.10 -27.14 5.41
N GLY A 20 -18.93 -27.29 4.82
CA GLY A 20 -17.72 -26.59 5.28
C GLY A 20 -17.96 -25.09 5.15
N VAL A 21 -18.11 -24.40 6.27
CA VAL A 21 -18.12 -22.93 6.31
C VAL A 21 -16.72 -22.46 5.95
N ILE A 22 -16.49 -22.14 4.68
CA ILE A 22 -15.27 -21.44 4.25
C ILE A 22 -15.37 -20.04 4.83
N SER A 23 -14.74 -19.81 5.98
CA SER A 23 -14.57 -18.48 6.53
C SER A 23 -13.62 -17.72 5.61
N TRP A 24 -14.18 -16.89 4.77
CA TRP A 24 -13.43 -15.88 4.05
C TRP A 24 -12.91 -14.91 5.10
N ARG A 25 -11.64 -15.04 5.46
CA ARG A 25 -10.97 -13.98 6.20
C ARG A 25 -10.86 -12.83 5.21
N THR A 26 -11.70 -11.82 5.34
CA THR A 26 -11.46 -10.52 4.71
C THR A 26 -10.14 -10.03 5.30
N ALA A 27 -9.08 -10.11 4.52
CA ALA A 27 -7.85 -9.44 4.87
C ALA A 27 -8.20 -7.95 5.02
N ARG A 28 -7.75 -7.33 6.09
CA ARG A 28 -7.99 -5.92 6.37
C ARG A 28 -6.76 -5.15 5.97
N ALA A 29 -6.99 -4.01 5.32
CA ALA A 29 -5.98 -2.98 5.17
C ALA A 29 -5.33 -2.71 6.53
N THR A 30 -4.04 -2.44 6.54
CA THR A 30 -3.30 -2.13 7.77
C THR A 30 -3.38 -0.63 8.00
N ASP A 31 -4.20 -0.20 8.95
CA ASP A 31 -4.28 1.21 9.32
C ASP A 31 -2.90 1.74 9.77
N PRO A 32 -2.56 3.01 9.48
CA PRO A 32 -1.34 3.62 10.00
C PRO A 32 -1.40 3.74 11.52
N GLU A 33 -0.26 3.59 12.18
CA GLU A 33 -0.13 3.76 13.63
C GLU A 33 0.94 4.80 13.97
N GLY A 34 0.62 5.70 14.89
CA GLY A 34 1.55 6.75 15.32
C GLY A 34 1.96 7.74 14.23
N LEU A 35 1.19 7.81 13.12
CA LEU A 35 1.44 8.68 11.98
C LEU A 35 0.53 9.90 12.01
N THR A 36 1.10 11.06 11.72
CA THR A 36 0.37 12.31 11.45
C THR A 36 0.80 12.86 10.10
N ALA A 37 -0.16 13.06 9.19
CA ALA A 37 0.07 13.68 7.89
C ALA A 37 -0.54 15.09 7.86
N THR A 38 0.27 16.09 7.58
CA THR A 38 -0.13 17.50 7.50
C THR A 38 0.10 18.00 6.07
N PRO A 39 -0.94 18.35 5.32
CA PRO A 39 -0.77 18.95 4.01
C PRO A 39 0.01 20.27 4.10
N ILE A 40 1.05 20.43 3.29
CA ILE A 40 1.75 21.70 3.07
C ILE A 40 1.09 22.43 1.91
N VAL A 41 0.84 21.70 0.81
CA VAL A 41 0.19 22.22 -0.39
C VAL A 41 -0.53 21.08 -1.12
N GLY A 42 -1.63 21.41 -1.81
CA GLY A 42 -2.34 20.52 -2.73
C GLY A 42 -3.73 20.07 -2.27
N PRO A 43 -4.51 19.48 -3.21
CA PRO A 43 -4.08 19.22 -4.58
C PRO A 43 -3.82 20.51 -5.38
N VAL A 44 -2.79 20.48 -6.22
CA VAL A 44 -2.53 21.51 -7.23
C VAL A 44 -2.57 20.85 -8.60
N ALA A 45 -3.54 21.28 -9.43
CA ALA A 45 -3.68 20.73 -10.78
C ALA A 45 -2.56 21.22 -11.71
N PHE A 46 -2.02 20.28 -12.47
CA PHE A 46 -1.06 20.52 -13.54
C PHE A 46 -1.67 20.05 -14.86
N ASP A 47 -1.44 20.82 -15.91
CA ASP A 47 -1.65 20.35 -17.28
C ASP A 47 -0.72 19.16 -17.58
N GLU A 48 -0.94 18.50 -18.72
CA GLU A 48 -0.05 17.44 -19.18
C GLU A 48 1.41 17.93 -19.19
N ILE A 49 2.26 17.13 -18.54
CA ILE A 49 3.70 17.44 -18.40
C ILE A 49 4.46 16.66 -19.47
N ASP A 50 5.21 17.33 -20.32
CA ASP A 50 6.31 16.75 -21.12
C ASP A 50 7.51 17.68 -21.02
N THR A 51 8.35 17.45 -20.02
CA THR A 51 9.55 18.26 -19.80
C THR A 51 10.80 17.40 -19.81
N ARG A 52 11.87 17.97 -20.33
CA ARG A 52 13.20 17.35 -20.39
C ARG A 52 14.23 18.37 -19.96
N SER A 53 15.09 17.97 -19.03
CA SER A 53 16.25 18.74 -18.65
C SER A 53 17.51 17.94 -18.92
N HIS A 54 18.53 18.62 -19.46
CA HIS A 54 19.82 18.02 -19.80
C HIS A 54 20.94 18.98 -19.40
N SER A 55 21.83 18.50 -18.58
CA SER A 55 23.11 19.14 -18.28
C SER A 55 24.26 18.20 -18.64
N HIS A 56 25.51 18.64 -18.49
CA HIS A 56 26.67 17.89 -18.93
C HIS A 56 26.73 16.43 -18.47
N HIS A 57 26.25 16.13 -17.26
CA HIS A 57 26.30 14.79 -16.66
C HIS A 57 24.94 14.28 -16.13
N TRP A 58 23.84 15.02 -16.35
CA TRP A 58 22.58 14.68 -15.78
C TRP A 58 21.42 14.90 -16.75
N ARG A 59 20.48 13.96 -16.79
CA ARG A 59 19.29 14.04 -17.62
C ARG A 59 18.08 13.62 -16.82
N VAL A 60 16.97 14.32 -17.02
CA VAL A 60 15.67 13.91 -16.53
C VAL A 60 14.62 14.14 -17.61
N ARG A 61 13.66 13.26 -17.66
CA ARG A 61 12.41 13.44 -18.42
C ARG A 61 11.25 13.12 -17.49
N ILE A 62 10.24 13.99 -17.47
CA ILE A 62 8.97 13.76 -16.79
C ILE A 62 7.88 13.90 -17.84
N THR A 63 7.07 12.87 -18.00
CA THR A 63 5.94 12.83 -18.93
C THR A 63 4.74 12.29 -18.19
N THR A 64 3.60 13.00 -18.27
CA THR A 64 2.31 12.50 -17.78
C THR A 64 1.37 12.32 -18.97
N GLU A 65 0.47 11.34 -18.89
CA GLU A 65 -0.59 11.15 -19.87
C GLU A 65 -1.86 11.77 -19.32
N GLY A 66 -2.06 13.07 -19.61
CA GLY A 66 -3.19 13.87 -19.13
C GLY A 66 -2.89 14.71 -17.89
N LEU A 67 -3.96 15.30 -17.34
CA LEU A 67 -3.89 16.20 -16.18
C LEU A 67 -3.46 15.45 -14.91
N SER A 68 -2.74 16.16 -14.04
CA SER A 68 -2.21 15.59 -12.82
C SER A 68 -2.46 16.48 -11.61
N ASP A 69 -2.53 15.88 -10.43
CA ASP A 69 -2.51 16.57 -9.15
C ASP A 69 -1.15 16.40 -8.48
N VAL A 70 -0.65 17.49 -7.90
CA VAL A 70 0.55 17.49 -7.06
C VAL A 70 0.15 17.78 -5.62
N PHE A 71 0.66 16.95 -4.71
CA PHE A 71 0.55 17.14 -3.27
C PHE A 71 1.94 17.27 -2.66
N ILE A 72 2.08 18.14 -1.66
CA ILE A 72 3.24 18.16 -0.78
C ILE A 72 2.73 18.02 0.65
N THR A 73 3.22 17.00 1.34
CA THR A 73 2.75 16.63 2.68
C THR A 73 3.94 16.49 3.63
N HIS A 74 3.81 17.04 4.83
CA HIS A 74 4.69 16.73 5.96
C HIS A 74 4.09 15.55 6.72
N ILE A 75 4.90 14.50 6.92
CA ILE A 75 4.51 13.30 7.65
C ILE A 75 5.42 13.18 8.86
N ARG A 76 4.83 12.95 10.03
CA ARG A 76 5.53 12.61 11.26
C ARG A 76 5.09 11.22 11.70
N ILE A 77 6.07 10.36 12.02
CA ILE A 77 5.84 9.03 12.57
C ILE A 77 6.61 8.93 13.90
N VAL A 78 5.90 8.66 15.00
CA VAL A 78 6.53 8.47 16.31
C VAL A 78 7.36 7.19 16.35
N PRO A 79 8.30 7.01 17.30
CA PRO A 79 9.02 5.75 17.49
C PRO A 79 8.08 4.54 17.55
N GLY A 80 8.40 3.49 16.80
CA GLY A 80 7.59 2.28 16.65
C GLY A 80 6.39 2.40 15.70
N GLY A 81 6.02 3.62 15.30
CA GLY A 81 4.91 3.87 14.37
C GLY A 81 5.21 3.48 12.92
N TYR A 82 4.18 3.43 12.11
CA TYR A 82 4.26 3.02 10.70
C TYR A 82 3.14 3.61 9.84
N SER A 83 3.34 3.59 8.51
CA SER A 83 2.39 4.13 7.54
C SER A 83 1.17 3.25 7.27
N GLY A 84 1.15 1.98 7.69
CA GLY A 84 0.26 0.97 7.12
C GLY A 84 0.68 0.57 5.71
N TRP A 85 0.28 -0.63 5.28
CA TRP A 85 0.53 -1.10 3.92
C TRP A 85 -0.35 -0.33 2.94
N HIS A 86 0.25 0.22 1.91
CA HIS A 86 -0.44 1.06 0.93
C HIS A 86 0.31 1.12 -0.40
N SER A 87 -0.36 1.66 -1.40
CA SER A 87 0.20 2.02 -2.71
C SER A 87 -0.23 3.43 -3.11
N HIS A 88 0.28 3.90 -4.24
CA HIS A 88 -0.06 5.18 -4.84
C HIS A 88 -0.34 5.03 -6.33
N PRO A 89 -1.26 5.81 -6.93
CA PRO A 89 -1.53 5.76 -8.37
C PRO A 89 -0.48 6.50 -9.22
N GLY A 90 0.53 7.07 -8.58
CA GLY A 90 1.64 7.78 -9.21
C GLY A 90 2.86 7.84 -8.29
N PRO A 91 4.01 8.32 -8.76
CA PRO A 91 5.24 8.33 -7.97
C PRO A 91 5.17 9.29 -6.79
N SER A 92 5.80 8.88 -5.68
CA SER A 92 6.03 9.71 -4.49
C SER A 92 7.52 9.92 -4.30
N PHE A 93 7.94 11.17 -4.22
CA PHE A 93 9.32 11.55 -3.88
C PHE A 93 9.38 11.85 -2.39
N VAL A 94 10.03 10.97 -1.65
CA VAL A 94 10.12 11.03 -0.19
C VAL A 94 11.49 11.58 0.21
N THR A 95 11.48 12.64 1.03
CA THR A 95 12.69 13.19 1.64
C THR A 95 12.64 13.01 3.15
N VAL A 96 13.68 12.42 3.72
CA VAL A 96 13.81 12.27 5.17
C VAL A 96 14.38 13.54 5.77
N LYS A 97 13.53 14.30 6.47
CA LYS A 97 13.88 15.57 7.13
C LYS A 97 14.58 15.34 8.47
N ALA A 98 14.08 14.37 9.26
CA ALA A 98 14.64 14.01 10.57
C ALA A 98 14.36 12.54 10.88
N GLY A 99 15.15 11.93 11.74
CA GLY A 99 15.06 10.52 12.10
C GLY A 99 15.59 9.60 10.99
N THR A 100 15.08 8.37 10.98
CA THR A 100 15.47 7.35 10.00
C THR A 100 14.22 6.58 9.55
N ALA A 101 13.99 6.54 8.25
CA ALA A 101 12.91 5.76 7.65
C ALA A 101 13.39 4.35 7.34
N THR A 102 12.62 3.34 7.74
CA THR A 102 12.79 1.96 7.27
C THR A 102 11.65 1.64 6.32
N PHE A 103 12.00 1.41 5.06
CA PHE A 103 11.06 1.16 3.97
C PHE A 103 11.04 -0.33 3.62
N TYR A 104 9.86 -0.89 3.46
CA TYR A 104 9.61 -2.28 3.09
C TYR A 104 8.74 -2.35 1.84
N GLN A 105 9.12 -3.22 0.90
CA GLN A 105 8.34 -3.49 -0.31
C GLN A 105 7.46 -4.72 -0.11
N GLY A 106 6.19 -4.63 -0.51
CA GLY A 106 5.23 -5.70 -0.31
C GLY A 106 5.49 -6.96 -1.14
N ASP A 107 6.19 -6.85 -2.26
CA ASP A 107 6.58 -7.96 -3.12
C ASP A 107 7.94 -8.59 -2.76
N ASP A 108 8.65 -8.04 -1.78
CA ASP A 108 9.90 -8.60 -1.28
C ASP A 108 9.65 -9.66 -0.19
N MET A 109 9.71 -10.94 -0.58
CA MET A 109 9.52 -12.07 0.33
C MET A 109 10.68 -12.24 1.34
N GLU A 110 11.85 -11.66 1.06
CA GLU A 110 13.00 -11.66 1.98
C GLU A 110 12.86 -10.59 3.06
N ARG A 111 11.92 -9.68 2.89
CA ARG A 111 11.62 -8.60 3.85
C ARG A 111 12.83 -7.71 4.12
N THR A 112 13.60 -7.41 3.08
CA THR A 112 14.81 -6.61 3.16
C THR A 112 14.49 -5.18 3.58
N PRO A 113 14.97 -4.68 4.72
CA PRO A 113 14.76 -3.30 5.09
C PRO A 113 15.64 -2.37 4.25
N HIS A 114 15.04 -1.34 3.66
CA HIS A 114 15.77 -0.24 3.04
C HIS A 114 15.78 0.95 3.99
N VAL A 115 16.96 1.33 4.48
CA VAL A 115 17.14 2.31 5.55
C VAL A 115 17.59 3.65 4.99
N TYR A 116 16.84 4.71 5.30
CA TYR A 116 17.08 6.07 4.82
C TYR A 116 17.21 7.03 6.02
N PRO A 117 18.43 7.49 6.35
CA PRO A 117 18.63 8.48 7.41
C PRO A 117 18.27 9.91 6.96
N ALA A 118 18.17 10.83 7.91
CA ALA A 118 17.95 12.25 7.64
C ALA A 118 18.94 12.80 6.60
N GLY A 119 18.43 13.62 5.69
CA GLY A 119 19.19 14.20 4.57
C GLY A 119 19.25 13.30 3.33
N THR A 120 18.59 12.13 3.36
CA THR A 120 18.45 11.24 2.20
C THR A 120 17.02 11.23 1.69
N GLY A 121 16.75 10.48 0.61
CA GLY A 121 15.41 10.31 0.06
C GLY A 121 15.31 9.08 -0.82
N PHE A 122 14.09 8.73 -1.17
CA PHE A 122 13.76 7.61 -2.05
C PHE A 122 12.52 7.93 -2.88
N VAL A 123 12.26 7.11 -3.87
CA VAL A 123 11.05 7.19 -4.69
C VAL A 123 10.20 5.94 -4.43
N GLU A 124 8.93 6.16 -4.18
CA GLU A 124 7.91 5.11 -4.16
C GLU A 124 7.30 5.04 -5.56
N ASP A 125 7.41 3.89 -6.19
CA ASP A 125 6.83 3.66 -7.51
C ASP A 125 5.31 3.56 -7.44
N ALA A 126 4.63 3.94 -8.52
CA ALA A 126 3.20 3.73 -8.67
C ALA A 126 2.83 2.24 -8.55
N ASP A 127 1.64 1.96 -8.01
CA ASP A 127 1.00 0.64 -7.90
C ASP A 127 1.83 -0.44 -7.15
N ARG A 128 2.88 -0.03 -6.44
CA ARG A 128 3.68 -0.95 -5.62
C ARG A 128 3.31 -0.83 -4.15
N VAL A 129 2.88 -1.96 -3.59
CA VAL A 129 2.54 -2.06 -2.17
C VAL A 129 3.79 -1.90 -1.31
N HIS A 130 3.73 -1.01 -0.34
CA HIS A 130 4.87 -0.73 0.55
C HIS A 130 4.43 -0.26 1.94
N LEU A 131 5.41 -0.16 2.83
CA LEU A 131 5.24 0.31 4.20
C LEU A 131 6.51 1.09 4.62
N VAL A 132 6.31 2.23 5.30
CA VAL A 132 7.37 2.97 5.98
C VAL A 132 7.19 2.82 7.49
N ARG A 133 8.27 2.47 8.20
CA ARG A 133 8.31 2.38 9.66
C ARG A 133 9.33 3.34 10.24
N ASN A 134 9.05 3.78 11.45
CA ASN A 134 10.04 4.41 12.32
C ASN A 134 10.54 3.36 13.33
N GLU A 135 11.68 2.74 13.05
CA GLU A 135 12.33 1.76 13.92
C GLU A 135 13.40 2.39 14.83
N GLY A 136 13.51 3.71 14.77
CA GLY A 136 14.39 4.50 15.65
C GLY A 136 13.71 4.88 16.97
N ASP A 137 14.44 5.66 17.77
CA ASP A 137 14.04 6.14 19.10
C ASP A 137 13.60 7.62 19.11
N THR A 138 13.66 8.30 17.96
CA THR A 138 13.24 9.68 17.76
C THR A 138 12.17 9.74 16.67
N ASP A 139 11.43 10.85 16.60
CA ASP A 139 10.45 11.07 15.56
C ASP A 139 11.08 11.01 14.17
N LEU A 140 10.42 10.29 13.27
CA LEU A 140 10.70 10.35 11.85
C LEU A 140 9.86 11.47 11.23
N GLU A 141 10.51 12.40 10.53
CA GLU A 141 9.85 13.45 9.76
C GLU A 141 10.17 13.32 8.28
N LEU A 142 9.14 13.28 7.45
CA LEU A 142 9.24 13.18 6.01
C LEU A 142 8.57 14.38 5.35
N VAL A 143 9.13 14.81 4.22
CA VAL A 143 8.46 15.70 3.26
C VAL A 143 8.27 14.90 1.98
N VAL A 144 7.02 14.75 1.57
CA VAL A 144 6.62 13.89 0.45
C VAL A 144 5.97 14.74 -0.62
N LEU A 145 6.50 14.67 -1.84
CA LEU A 145 5.86 15.19 -3.05
C LEU A 145 5.27 14.01 -3.81
N GLN A 146 3.97 14.08 -4.10
CA GLN A 146 3.24 13.07 -4.88
C GLN A 146 2.73 13.69 -6.18
N LEU A 147 2.92 13.00 -7.29
CA LEU A 147 2.37 13.33 -8.60
C LEU A 147 1.43 12.19 -9.00
N VAL A 148 0.13 12.49 -9.06
CA VAL A 148 -0.91 11.49 -9.32
C VAL A 148 -1.87 11.95 -10.41
N PRO A 149 -2.64 11.07 -11.07
CA PRO A 149 -3.68 11.49 -12.00
C PRO A 149 -4.68 12.45 -11.36
N LEU A 150 -5.18 13.42 -12.11
CA LEU A 150 -6.13 14.43 -11.62
C LEU A 150 -7.33 13.77 -10.95
N GLY A 151 -7.63 14.20 -9.71
CA GLY A 151 -8.75 13.70 -8.91
C GLY A 151 -8.60 12.31 -8.36
N ALA A 152 -7.45 11.66 -8.53
CA ALA A 152 -7.19 10.35 -7.93
C ALA A 152 -6.91 10.46 -6.42
N ASP A 153 -7.31 9.42 -5.69
CA ASP A 153 -6.88 9.27 -4.31
C ASP A 153 -5.36 9.08 -4.27
N ARG A 154 -4.67 9.93 -3.51
CA ARG A 154 -3.21 9.90 -3.43
C ARG A 154 -2.65 8.69 -2.68
N ARG A 155 -3.48 7.91 -2.00
CA ARG A 155 -3.13 6.73 -1.21
C ARG A 155 -4.24 5.69 -1.36
N ILE A 156 -3.84 4.45 -1.60
CA ILE A 156 -4.69 3.27 -1.70
C ILE A 156 -4.30 2.34 -0.57
N GLU A 157 -5.25 2.03 0.31
CA GLU A 157 -5.00 1.11 1.41
C GLU A 157 -4.88 -0.32 0.91
N GLU A 158 -3.85 -1.02 1.33
CA GLU A 158 -3.51 -2.35 0.87
C GLU A 158 -3.50 -3.37 2.00
N GLU A 159 -3.72 -4.62 1.64
CA GLU A 159 -3.59 -5.72 2.57
C GLU A 159 -2.12 -5.97 2.93
N ARG A 160 -1.88 -6.35 4.19
CA ARG A 160 -0.55 -6.79 4.60
C ARG A 160 -0.15 -8.04 3.82
N PRO A 161 0.99 -8.05 3.14
CA PRO A 161 1.49 -9.25 2.50
C PRO A 161 1.65 -10.39 3.52
N PRO A 162 1.25 -11.63 3.19
CA PRO A 162 1.15 -12.74 4.16
C PRO A 162 2.50 -13.16 4.78
N TRP A 163 3.60 -12.82 4.13
CA TRP A 163 4.96 -13.09 4.63
C TRP A 163 5.50 -12.00 5.57
N TYR A 164 4.81 -10.87 5.71
CA TYR A 164 5.19 -9.84 6.67
C TYR A 164 4.47 -10.05 7.99
N ASP A 165 5.25 -10.26 9.05
CA ASP A 165 4.80 -10.24 10.44
C ASP A 165 5.87 -9.51 11.25
N PHE A 166 5.49 -8.40 11.84
CA PHE A 166 6.40 -7.60 12.66
C PHE A 166 6.23 -7.86 14.17
N GLY A 167 5.40 -8.89 14.53
CA GLY A 167 5.11 -9.27 15.92
C GLY A 167 3.90 -8.55 16.48
#